data_ac98def9cf08adeadfc57a9c5e03bbd1
#
_entry.id   ac98def9cf08adeadfc57a9c5e03bbd1
#
_cell.length_a   1.000
_cell.length_b   1.000
_cell.length_c   1.000
_cell.angle_alpha   90.00
_cell.angle_beta   90.00
_cell.angle_gamma   90.00
#
_symmetry.space_group_name_H-M   'P 1'
#
loop_
_entity.id
_entity.type
_entity.pdbx_description
1 polymer ?
#
loop_
_entity_poly.entity_id
_entity_poly.type
_entity_poly.pdbx_seq_one_letter_code
_entity_poly.pdbx_strand_id
1 'polypeptide(L)' 'MPSSDELKDRIESAIPGARADVTGADGHHFSAVVVAPEFAGMSRIQQHRRVMDVFGDELGGRIHALALSTRPE' A
#
# COMPACT_ATOMS: atom_id res chain seq x y z
N MET A 1 -1.23 -11.74 13.01
CA MET A 1 -1.50 -10.33 12.70
C MET A 1 -0.62 -9.90 11.53
N PRO A 2 -1.13 -9.05 10.66
CA PRO A 2 -0.28 -8.52 9.58
C PRO A 2 0.81 -7.63 10.17
N SER A 3 1.96 -7.61 9.53
CA SER A 3 3.07 -6.75 9.91
C SER A 3 3.33 -5.72 8.82
N SER A 4 4.02 -4.64 9.18
CA SER A 4 4.41 -3.63 8.19
C SER A 4 5.31 -4.25 7.11
N ASP A 5 6.16 -5.19 7.46
CA ASP A 5 7.02 -5.88 6.48
C ASP A 5 6.21 -6.72 5.49
N GLU A 6 5.16 -7.37 5.97
CA GLU A 6 4.28 -8.14 5.08
C GLU A 6 3.59 -7.23 4.07
N LEU A 7 3.05 -6.10 4.53
CA LEU A 7 2.38 -5.15 3.64
C LEU A 7 3.36 -4.58 2.62
N LYS A 8 4.56 -4.20 3.06
CA LYS A 8 5.61 -3.71 2.18
C LYS A 8 5.94 -4.73 1.09
N ASP A 9 6.19 -5.96 1.48
CA ASP A 9 6.57 -7.02 0.54
C ASP A 9 5.45 -7.27 -0.48
N ARG A 10 4.20 -7.27 -0.04
CA ARG A 10 3.08 -7.51 -0.93
C ARG A 10 2.90 -6.38 -1.94
N ILE A 11 3.07 -5.14 -1.51
CA ILE A 11 2.97 -3.98 -2.41
C ILE A 11 4.10 -4.04 -3.44
N GLU A 12 5.32 -4.26 -2.99
CA GLU A 12 6.49 -4.27 -3.88
C GLU A 12 6.46 -5.44 -4.85
N SER A 13 5.89 -6.58 -4.43
CA SER A 13 5.76 -7.75 -5.30
C SER A 13 4.66 -7.59 -6.35
N ALA A 14 3.59 -6.88 -6.01
CA ALA A 14 2.43 -6.76 -6.87
C ALA A 14 2.53 -5.61 -7.87
N ILE A 15 3.27 -4.55 -7.53
CA ILE A 15 3.38 -3.36 -8.37
C ILE A 15 4.81 -3.25 -8.87
N PRO A 16 5.07 -3.48 -10.16
CA PRO A 16 6.43 -3.47 -10.70
C PRO A 16 7.14 -2.14 -10.46
N GLY A 17 8.37 -2.23 -9.94
CA GLY A 17 9.19 -1.06 -9.66
C GLY A 17 8.77 -0.24 -8.45
N ALA A 18 7.76 -0.68 -7.71
CA ALA A 18 7.29 0.06 -6.54
C ALA A 18 8.26 -0.04 -5.37
N ARG A 19 8.33 1.06 -4.63
CA ARG A 19 8.99 1.11 -3.33
C ARG A 19 7.94 1.50 -2.30
N ALA A 20 7.84 0.73 -1.24
CA ALA A 20 6.87 0.98 -0.19
C ALA A 20 7.58 1.18 1.14
N ASP A 21 7.14 2.19 1.88
CA ASP A 21 7.60 2.44 3.24
C ASP A 21 6.37 2.35 4.12
N VAL A 22 6.30 1.31 4.95
CA VAL A 22 5.10 1.00 5.72
C VAL A 22 5.43 1.01 7.21
N THR A 23 4.59 1.69 7.97
CA THR A 23 4.67 1.71 9.43
C THR A 23 3.35 1.25 10.02
N GLY A 24 3.40 0.64 11.20
CA GLY A 24 2.20 0.12 11.83
C GLY A 24 2.52 -0.56 13.15
N ALA A 25 2.83 0.24 14.19
CA ALA A 25 3.32 -0.27 15.47
C ALA A 25 2.29 -1.13 16.21
N ASP A 26 0.99 -0.86 16.05
CA ASP A 26 -0.04 -1.61 16.77
C ASP A 26 -0.56 -2.84 16.01
N GLY A 27 -0.13 -3.05 14.78
CA GLY A 27 -0.58 -4.18 13.95
C GLY A 27 -2.00 -4.04 13.41
N HIS A 28 -2.67 -2.92 13.63
CA HIS A 28 -4.05 -2.68 13.17
C HIS A 28 -4.15 -1.48 12.24
N HIS A 29 -3.44 -0.42 12.54
CA HIS A 29 -3.46 0.82 11.76
C HIS A 29 -2.11 0.98 11.08
N PHE A 30 -2.12 0.99 9.75
CA PHE A 30 -0.90 1.09 8.96
C PHE A 30 -0.87 2.40 8.18
N SER A 31 0.34 2.90 7.99
CA SER A 31 0.59 4.05 7.09
C SER A 31 1.61 3.61 6.07
N ALA A 32 1.34 3.87 4.80
CA ALA A 32 2.24 3.50 3.72
C ALA A 32 2.49 4.68 2.79
N VAL A 33 3.75 4.84 2.43
CA VAL A 33 4.15 5.71 1.32
C VAL A 33 4.59 4.79 0.19
N VAL A 34 3.94 4.89 -0.95
CA VAL A 34 4.23 4.03 -2.11
C VAL A 34 4.64 4.90 -3.28
N VAL A 35 5.80 4.62 -3.83
CA VAL A 35 6.35 5.30 -5.00
C VAL A 35 6.49 4.27 -6.10
N ALA A 36 5.91 4.52 -7.26
CA ALA A 36 5.97 3.57 -8.37
C ALA A 36 5.94 4.28 -9.71
N PRO A 37 6.77 3.83 -10.68
CA PRO A 37 6.76 4.43 -12.02
C PRO A 37 5.40 4.36 -12.70
N GLU A 38 4.63 3.30 -12.47
CA GLU A 38 3.33 3.14 -13.11
C GLU A 38 2.30 4.18 -12.64
N PHE A 39 2.56 4.88 -11.55
CA PHE A 39 1.66 5.93 -11.06
C PHE A 39 1.71 7.20 -11.91
N ALA A 40 2.71 7.34 -12.78
CA ALA A 40 2.78 8.47 -13.69
C ALA A 40 1.55 8.48 -14.61
N GLY A 41 0.86 9.61 -14.67
CA GLY A 41 -0.36 9.74 -15.46
C GLY A 41 -1.62 9.24 -14.77
N MET A 42 -1.52 8.66 -13.57
CA MET A 42 -2.68 8.22 -12.79
C MET A 42 -3.11 9.31 -11.82
N SER A 43 -4.43 9.46 -11.63
CA SER A 43 -4.95 10.33 -10.57
C SER A 43 -4.60 9.75 -9.20
N ARG A 44 -4.69 10.58 -8.15
CA ARG A 44 -4.47 10.10 -6.79
C ARG A 44 -5.42 8.96 -6.43
N ILE A 45 -6.68 9.06 -6.83
CA ILE A 45 -7.68 8.02 -6.58
C ILE A 45 -7.27 6.71 -7.25
N GLN A 46 -6.80 6.79 -8.50
CA GLN A 46 -6.34 5.61 -9.24
C GLN A 46 -5.12 4.98 -8.57
N GLN A 47 -4.17 5.80 -8.12
CA GLN A 47 -2.98 5.32 -7.43
C GLN A 47 -3.35 4.60 -6.13
N HIS A 48 -4.23 5.21 -5.32
CA HIS A 48 -4.69 4.60 -4.07
C HIS A 48 -5.44 3.30 -4.32
N ARG A 49 -6.31 3.28 -5.32
CA ARG A 49 -7.06 2.08 -5.67
C ARG A 49 -6.15 0.96 -6.12
N ARG A 50 -5.09 1.28 -6.86
CA ARG A 50 -4.10 0.29 -7.30
C ARG A 50 -3.43 -0.39 -6.11
N VAL A 51 -3.05 0.37 -5.08
CA VAL A 51 -2.44 -0.19 -3.88
C VAL A 51 -3.48 -0.99 -3.08
N MET A 52 -4.68 -0.47 -2.90
CA MET A 52 -5.72 -1.15 -2.13
C MET A 52 -6.12 -2.48 -2.76
N ASP A 53 -6.09 -2.59 -4.09
CA ASP A 53 -6.40 -3.84 -4.79
C ASP A 53 -5.40 -4.96 -4.47
N VAL A 54 -4.20 -4.62 -4.02
CA VAL A 54 -3.22 -5.62 -3.58
C VAL A 54 -3.77 -6.42 -2.40
N PHE A 55 -4.53 -5.78 -1.53
CA PHE A 55 -5.04 -6.38 -0.29
C PHE A 55 -6.48 -6.86 -0.42
N GLY A 56 -7.27 -6.27 -1.32
CA GLY A 56 -8.63 -6.70 -1.58
C GLY A 56 -9.48 -6.72 -0.32
N ASP A 57 -10.11 -7.87 -0.06
CA ASP A 57 -11.04 -8.03 1.05
C ASP A 57 -10.38 -7.99 2.43
N GLU A 58 -9.06 -8.04 2.50
CA GLU A 58 -8.35 -7.98 3.77
C GLU A 58 -8.45 -6.60 4.43
N LEU A 59 -8.69 -5.55 3.63
CA LEU A 59 -8.92 -4.21 4.18
C LEU A 59 -10.26 -4.16 4.89
N GLY A 60 -10.25 -3.67 6.12
CA GLY A 60 -11.42 -3.67 6.98
C GLY A 60 -11.61 -4.94 7.78
N GLY A 61 -10.87 -6.00 7.43
CA GLY A 61 -10.85 -7.25 8.16
C GLY A 61 -9.50 -7.44 8.84
N ARG A 62 -8.66 -8.30 8.25
CA ARG A 62 -7.32 -8.60 8.77
C ARG A 62 -6.44 -7.35 8.84
N ILE A 63 -6.55 -6.48 7.83
CA ILE A 63 -5.89 -5.17 7.83
C ILE A 63 -6.96 -4.14 8.18
N HIS A 64 -6.93 -3.62 9.41
CA HIS A 64 -8.00 -2.78 9.92
C HIS A 64 -8.09 -1.43 9.21
N ALA A 65 -6.96 -0.74 9.09
CA ALA A 65 -6.90 0.56 8.43
C ALA A 65 -5.55 0.76 7.76
N LEU A 66 -5.57 1.41 6.61
CA LEU A 66 -4.36 1.72 5.85
C LEU A 66 -4.46 3.16 5.32
N ALA A 67 -3.62 4.04 5.87
CA ALA A 67 -3.46 5.39 5.37
C ALA A 67 -2.41 5.38 4.26
N LEU A 68 -2.75 5.97 3.11
CA LEU A 68 -1.88 5.91 1.93
C LEU A 68 -1.42 7.29 1.50
N SER A 69 -0.15 7.36 1.14
CA SER A 69 0.42 8.44 0.35
C SER A 69 1.08 7.80 -0.87
N THR A 70 0.73 8.25 -2.05
CA THR A 70 1.24 7.67 -3.29
C THR A 70 1.79 8.76 -4.19
N ARG A 71 2.79 8.41 -5.01
CA ARG A 71 3.32 9.33 -5.99
C ARG A 71 4.05 8.57 -7.09
N PRO A 72 4.15 9.14 -8.30
CA PRO A 72 5.07 8.62 -9.32
C PRO A 72 6.50 8.85 -8.84
N GLU A 73 7.38 8.10 -9.39
CA GLU A 73 8.79 8.20 -9.04
C GLU A 73 9.42 9.54 -9.45
#